data_c4b24938f24994b0b4238d92f813e24b
#
_entry.id   c4b24938f24994b0b4238d92f813e24b
#
_cell.length_a   1.000
_cell.length_b   1.000
_cell.length_c   1.000
_cell.angle_alpha   90.00
_cell.angle_beta   90.00
_cell.angle_gamma   90.00
#
_symmetry.space_group_name_H-M   'P 1'
#
loop_
_entity.id
_entity.type
_entity.pdbx_description
1 polymer ?
#
loop_
_entity_poly.entity_id
_entity_poly.type
_entity_poly.pdbx_seq_one_letter_code
_entity_poly.pdbx_strand_id
1 'polypeptide(L)'
;MKPTLFSLFLAGSSLATQAHADFIKDSKASLELRNFYFNRDYRQANAAQSKQEEWAQGFLLRYESGFTEGLIGVGFDTIGLLGVKLDSSPDRAGSGLLKRHRDTSKGAQDEYGELGLTAKVRASKSTLKLGTLLPKVPTVLANDSRLLPQTFKGGQLTSLEIEGLTVDAGRLSQVNQRDSSDYEDMGITRTGAKGITTRQVDSDRLDFASLNYKWTSNLATGYSYGHLDNFYSQHLVNLTYLLPVTTGQSLKTDLRFARSTDDGGSNVDNNAIGAMFTYNLGGHALGLGYQGMSGDTGYAYVNGTDAFLVNFVQIGDFASKDEKSWQARYDYNFAAIGVPGLTFMTRYLTGDNIDLGGNRPEGKEWERDTDIGYVVQSGPLKNVGVKWRNATVRSSHFGSDLDENRLILSYTLALW
;
A
#
# COMPACT_ATOMS: atom_id res chain seq x y z
N MET A 1 62.52 10.35 -23.55
CA MET A 1 61.18 9.98 -24.02
C MET A 1 60.31 9.65 -22.79
N LYS A 2 59.40 10.55 -22.55
CA LYS A 2 58.21 10.49 -21.66
C LYS A 2 58.14 9.51 -20.45
N PRO A 3 57.96 10.08 -19.24
CA PRO A 3 57.06 9.44 -18.26
C PRO A 3 55.99 10.46 -17.83
N THR A 4 54.80 10.34 -18.33
CA THR A 4 53.63 11.11 -17.91
C THR A 4 52.43 10.18 -17.90
N LEU A 5 52.33 9.32 -16.89
CA LEU A 5 51.14 8.48 -16.66
C LEU A 5 50.96 8.00 -15.20
N PHE A 6 51.69 8.59 -14.22
CA PHE A 6 51.62 8.11 -12.81
C PHE A 6 50.99 9.12 -11.83
N SER A 7 50.58 10.32 -12.30
CA SER A 7 50.10 11.39 -11.43
C SER A 7 48.56 11.49 -11.33
N LEU A 8 47.80 10.73 -12.10
CA LEU A 8 46.32 10.79 -12.06
C LEU A 8 45.69 9.78 -11.11
N PHE A 9 46.45 8.82 -10.59
CA PHE A 9 45.89 7.79 -9.69
C PHE A 9 45.92 8.16 -8.19
N LEU A 10 46.72 9.17 -7.77
CA LEU A 10 46.78 9.59 -6.37
C LEU A 10 45.73 10.64 -5.99
N ALA A 11 45.17 11.38 -6.93
CA ALA A 11 44.12 12.35 -6.63
C ALA A 11 42.70 11.68 -6.49
N GLY A 12 42.54 10.49 -7.04
CA GLY A 12 41.29 9.74 -6.95
C GLY A 12 41.07 9.00 -5.59
N SER A 13 42.17 8.70 -4.88
CA SER A 13 42.08 7.93 -3.64
C SER A 13 41.70 8.78 -2.39
N SER A 14 42.01 10.08 -2.39
CA SER A 14 41.65 10.98 -1.28
C SER A 14 40.19 11.46 -1.35
N LEU A 15 39.62 11.58 -2.55
CA LEU A 15 38.19 11.88 -2.75
C LEU A 15 37.33 10.68 -2.43
N ALA A 16 37.81 9.46 -2.68
CA ALA A 16 37.07 8.23 -2.37
C ALA A 16 36.96 7.98 -0.85
N THR A 17 37.92 8.43 -0.04
CA THR A 17 37.88 8.22 1.42
C THR A 17 36.93 9.18 2.14
N GLN A 18 36.79 10.44 1.69
CA GLN A 18 35.81 11.38 2.25
C GLN A 18 34.37 11.02 1.80
N ALA A 19 34.19 10.71 0.51
CA ALA A 19 32.90 10.21 0.00
C ALA A 19 32.41 8.95 0.70
N HIS A 20 33.33 8.11 1.18
CA HIS A 20 33.01 6.90 1.97
C HIS A 20 32.51 7.22 3.40
N ALA A 21 33.02 8.29 4.03
CA ALA A 21 32.67 8.60 5.41
C ALA A 21 31.21 9.11 5.53
N ASP A 22 30.75 9.98 4.65
CA ASP A 22 29.37 10.50 4.66
C ASP A 22 28.38 9.49 4.14
N PHE A 23 28.77 8.68 3.15
CA PHE A 23 27.95 7.57 2.64
C PHE A 23 27.57 6.57 3.74
N ILE A 24 28.50 6.22 4.65
CA ILE A 24 28.25 5.31 5.78
C ILE A 24 27.58 6.06 6.94
N LYS A 25 28.06 7.26 7.25
CA LYS A 25 27.60 8.06 8.39
C LYS A 25 26.12 8.44 8.29
N ASP A 26 25.63 8.72 7.09
CA ASP A 26 24.23 9.07 6.83
C ASP A 26 23.38 7.85 6.46
N SER A 27 23.96 6.65 6.54
CA SER A 27 23.21 5.41 6.29
C SER A 27 22.30 5.08 7.47
N LYS A 28 21.22 4.35 7.18
CA LYS A 28 20.28 3.84 8.17
C LYS A 28 20.03 2.37 7.90
N ALA A 29 19.98 1.59 8.97
CA ALA A 29 19.58 0.20 8.88
C ALA A 29 18.56 -0.13 9.97
N SER A 30 17.56 -0.89 9.62
CA SER A 30 16.54 -1.39 10.54
C SER A 30 16.12 -2.80 10.20
N LEU A 31 15.78 -3.56 11.24
CA LEU A 31 15.18 -4.88 11.13
C LEU A 31 13.82 -4.85 11.83
N GLU A 32 12.74 -4.97 11.06
CA GLU A 32 11.40 -5.16 11.59
C GLU A 32 11.12 -6.65 11.76
N LEU A 33 10.70 -7.04 12.95
CA LEU A 33 10.17 -8.36 13.29
C LEU A 33 8.65 -8.24 13.30
N ARG A 34 7.96 -9.04 12.47
CA ARG A 34 6.50 -9.02 12.33
C ARG A 34 5.95 -10.43 12.53
N ASN A 35 5.33 -10.68 13.69
CA ASN A 35 4.59 -11.91 13.94
C ASN A 35 3.13 -11.67 13.55
N PHE A 36 2.57 -12.53 12.72
CA PHE A 36 1.25 -12.31 12.16
C PHE A 36 0.42 -13.61 12.23
N TYR A 37 -0.64 -13.59 13.01
CA TYR A 37 -1.68 -14.62 13.01
C TYR A 37 -2.90 -14.11 12.23
N PHE A 38 -3.38 -14.90 11.31
CA PHE A 38 -4.52 -14.64 10.44
C PHE A 38 -5.56 -15.76 10.58
N ASN A 39 -6.82 -15.38 10.77
CA ASN A 39 -7.94 -16.28 10.75
C ASN A 39 -9.11 -15.63 9.98
N ARG A 40 -9.71 -16.38 9.06
CA ARG A 40 -10.90 -15.99 8.31
C ARG A 40 -11.84 -17.17 8.21
N ASP A 41 -13.09 -16.97 8.63
CA ASP A 41 -14.17 -17.93 8.54
C ASP A 41 -15.14 -17.50 7.44
N TYR A 42 -15.40 -18.37 6.47
CA TYR A 42 -16.44 -18.20 5.47
C TYR A 42 -17.78 -18.69 6.01
N ARG A 43 -18.82 -17.86 5.90
CA ARG A 43 -20.13 -18.10 6.51
C ARG A 43 -21.12 -18.79 5.57
N GLN A 44 -20.79 -18.96 4.31
CA GLN A 44 -21.65 -19.64 3.34
C GLN A 44 -21.50 -21.16 3.48
N ALA A 45 -22.64 -21.87 3.50
CA ALA A 45 -22.66 -23.33 3.65
C ALA A 45 -21.97 -24.09 2.49
N ASN A 46 -21.88 -23.46 1.30
CA ASN A 46 -21.28 -24.02 0.10
C ASN A 46 -19.92 -23.37 -0.24
N ALA A 47 -19.26 -22.73 0.72
CA ALA A 47 -17.92 -22.20 0.51
C ALA A 47 -16.96 -23.32 0.11
N ALA A 48 -16.13 -23.09 -0.92
CA ALA A 48 -15.13 -24.06 -1.37
C ALA A 48 -14.09 -24.39 -0.29
N GLN A 49 -13.91 -23.48 0.66
CA GLN A 49 -13.07 -23.60 1.84
C GLN A 49 -13.80 -22.92 3.02
N SER A 50 -13.96 -23.62 4.13
CA SER A 50 -14.71 -23.07 5.29
C SER A 50 -13.94 -22.01 6.04
N LYS A 51 -12.60 -22.10 6.08
CA LYS A 51 -11.72 -21.14 6.75
C LYS A 51 -10.36 -21.01 6.11
N GLN A 52 -9.71 -19.88 6.39
CA GLN A 52 -8.27 -19.68 6.19
C GLN A 52 -7.65 -19.32 7.53
N GLU A 53 -6.57 -20.02 7.90
CA GLU A 53 -5.91 -19.79 9.17
C GLU A 53 -4.42 -20.08 9.01
N GLU A 54 -3.60 -19.06 9.20
CA GLU A 54 -2.16 -19.12 9.01
C GLU A 54 -1.46 -18.27 10.07
N TRP A 55 -0.31 -18.75 10.52
CA TRP A 55 0.56 -18.03 11.45
C TRP A 55 1.97 -17.99 10.90
N ALA A 56 2.59 -16.82 10.91
CA ALA A 56 3.86 -16.60 10.29
C ALA A 56 4.71 -15.55 10.99
N GLN A 57 6.04 -15.66 10.81
CA GLN A 57 7.03 -14.69 11.26
C GLN A 57 7.68 -14.02 10.06
N GLY A 58 7.60 -12.70 9.98
CA GLY A 58 8.30 -11.86 9.01
C GLY A 58 9.56 -11.22 9.60
N PHE A 59 10.60 -11.12 8.75
CA PHE A 59 11.82 -10.38 8.99
C PHE A 59 12.01 -9.42 7.81
N LEU A 60 11.98 -8.10 8.10
CA LEU A 60 12.05 -7.06 7.08
C LEU A 60 13.28 -6.18 7.37
N LEU A 61 14.39 -6.50 6.71
CA LEU A 61 15.62 -5.72 6.77
C LEU A 61 15.51 -4.57 5.76
N ARG A 62 15.78 -3.34 6.21
CA ARG A 62 15.91 -2.16 5.36
C ARG A 62 17.24 -1.50 5.61
N TYR A 63 17.97 -1.25 4.54
CA TYR A 63 19.19 -0.47 4.55
C TYR A 63 19.08 0.65 3.52
N GLU A 64 19.36 1.86 3.96
CA GLU A 64 19.42 3.05 3.13
C GLU A 64 20.80 3.68 3.29
N SER A 65 21.62 3.72 2.23
CA SER A 65 22.89 4.41 2.28
C SER A 65 22.70 5.94 2.33
N GLY A 66 23.70 6.67 2.77
CA GLY A 66 23.83 8.08 2.41
C GLY A 66 24.05 8.28 0.91
N PHE A 67 24.37 9.49 0.52
CA PHE A 67 24.81 9.83 -0.82
C PHE A 67 26.28 10.25 -0.81
N THR A 68 26.99 9.98 -1.90
CA THR A 68 28.31 10.56 -2.09
C THR A 68 28.22 12.09 -2.19
N GLU A 69 29.28 12.77 -1.78
CA GLU A 69 29.39 14.22 -1.94
C GLU A 69 29.50 14.65 -3.41
N GLY A 70 29.14 15.90 -3.69
CA GLY A 70 29.26 16.54 -5.00
C GLY A 70 27.91 17.02 -5.55
N LEU A 71 27.95 17.59 -6.75
CA LEU A 71 26.74 18.06 -7.46
C LEU A 71 25.78 16.92 -7.78
N ILE A 72 26.32 15.73 -7.97
CA ILE A 72 25.57 14.48 -8.19
C ILE A 72 26.02 13.51 -7.11
N GLY A 73 25.10 13.16 -6.21
CA GLY A 73 25.31 12.14 -5.20
C GLY A 73 24.78 10.79 -5.69
N VAL A 74 25.52 9.72 -5.44
CA VAL A 74 25.10 8.35 -5.70
C VAL A 74 24.96 7.57 -4.40
N GLY A 75 24.05 6.59 -4.37
CA GLY A 75 23.82 5.72 -3.22
C GLY A 75 23.07 4.46 -3.62
N PHE A 76 22.79 3.63 -2.64
CA PHE A 76 21.93 2.46 -2.85
C PHE A 76 21.09 2.16 -1.61
N ASP A 77 19.96 1.53 -1.83
CA ASP A 77 19.10 1.00 -0.80
C ASP A 77 18.97 -0.52 -0.98
N THR A 78 18.75 -1.24 0.12
CA THR A 78 18.51 -2.69 0.10
C THR A 78 17.31 -3.01 0.97
N ILE A 79 16.46 -3.90 0.49
CA ILE A 79 15.40 -4.51 1.27
C ILE A 79 15.57 -6.03 1.27
N GLY A 80 15.66 -6.63 2.46
CA GLY A 80 15.69 -8.08 2.65
C GLY A 80 14.38 -8.50 3.33
N LEU A 81 13.59 -9.34 2.67
CA LEU A 81 12.29 -9.80 3.13
C LEU A 81 12.35 -11.31 3.31
N LEU A 82 11.94 -11.81 4.48
CA LEU A 82 11.82 -13.25 4.75
C LEU A 82 10.53 -13.50 5.54
N GLY A 83 9.67 -14.34 5.01
CA GLY A 83 8.49 -14.87 5.68
C GLY A 83 8.70 -16.34 6.01
N VAL A 84 8.47 -16.72 7.26
CA VAL A 84 8.62 -18.09 7.78
C VAL A 84 7.28 -18.55 8.31
N LYS A 85 6.82 -19.72 7.88
CA LYS A 85 5.62 -20.37 8.35
C LYS A 85 5.82 -20.86 9.78
N LEU A 86 4.90 -20.51 10.68
CA LEU A 86 4.82 -21.06 12.02
C LEU A 86 3.71 -22.12 12.11
N ASP A 87 2.55 -21.85 11.48
CA ASP A 87 1.46 -22.81 11.35
C ASP A 87 0.62 -22.55 10.10
N SER A 88 0.29 -23.60 9.37
CA SER A 88 -0.66 -23.66 8.25
C SER A 88 -0.90 -25.11 7.86
N SER A 89 -2.00 -25.40 7.16
CA SER A 89 -2.27 -26.69 6.54
C SER A 89 -2.99 -26.51 5.20
N PRO A 90 -2.99 -27.49 4.29
CA PRO A 90 -3.58 -27.36 2.96
C PRO A 90 -5.06 -26.96 2.95
N ASP A 91 -5.83 -27.36 3.96
CA ASP A 91 -7.24 -27.05 4.14
C ASP A 91 -7.50 -25.63 4.69
N ARG A 92 -6.46 -24.96 5.24
CA ARG A 92 -6.54 -23.63 5.85
C ARG A 92 -5.67 -22.57 5.17
N ALA A 93 -4.85 -22.96 4.21
CA ALA A 93 -3.92 -22.07 3.50
C ALA A 93 -4.63 -21.12 2.53
N GLY A 94 -3.93 -20.07 2.10
CA GLY A 94 -4.37 -19.15 1.04
C GLY A 94 -4.92 -17.83 1.54
N SER A 95 -4.55 -17.40 2.73
CA SER A 95 -4.91 -16.08 3.28
C SER A 95 -4.17 -14.91 2.61
N GLY A 96 -3.16 -15.18 1.77
CA GLY A 96 -2.22 -14.21 1.24
C GLY A 96 -1.19 -13.76 2.28
N LEU A 97 -1.04 -14.54 3.38
CA LEU A 97 0.00 -14.34 4.38
C LEU A 97 1.28 -15.10 4.03
N LEU A 98 1.12 -16.32 3.49
CA LEU A 98 2.19 -17.23 3.12
C LEU A 98 2.11 -17.58 1.63
N LYS A 99 3.27 -17.77 1.00
CA LYS A 99 3.38 -18.28 -0.36
C LYS A 99 2.80 -19.68 -0.44
N ARG A 100 1.92 -19.93 -1.41
CA ARG A 100 1.36 -21.28 -1.66
C ARG A 100 2.25 -22.11 -2.58
N HIS A 101 2.24 -23.41 -2.37
CA HIS A 101 2.75 -24.34 -3.38
C HIS A 101 1.92 -24.24 -4.66
N ARG A 102 2.60 -24.31 -5.80
CA ARG A 102 1.93 -24.35 -7.13
C ARG A 102 1.48 -25.75 -7.53
N ASP A 103 1.84 -26.76 -6.74
CA ASP A 103 1.49 -28.16 -6.95
C ASP A 103 0.09 -28.50 -6.41
N THR A 104 -0.28 -29.77 -6.46
CA THR A 104 -1.57 -30.27 -6.00
C THR A 104 -1.75 -30.25 -4.47
N SER A 105 -0.67 -30.04 -3.70
CA SER A 105 -0.71 -30.05 -2.22
C SER A 105 -1.53 -28.90 -1.66
N LYS A 106 -1.63 -27.77 -2.40
CA LYS A 106 -2.33 -26.55 -2.02
C LYS A 106 -1.89 -25.93 -0.68
N GLY A 107 -0.85 -26.48 -0.05
CA GLY A 107 -0.32 -26.01 1.23
C GLY A 107 0.49 -24.72 1.10
N ALA A 108 0.83 -24.13 2.24
CA ALA A 108 1.77 -23.02 2.32
C ALA A 108 3.21 -23.51 2.35
N GLN A 109 4.12 -22.81 1.66
CA GLN A 109 5.56 -23.04 1.72
C GLN A 109 6.10 -22.73 3.13
N ASP A 110 7.19 -23.40 3.53
CA ASP A 110 7.79 -23.18 4.86
C ASP A 110 8.42 -21.80 4.98
N GLU A 111 8.97 -21.31 3.87
CA GLU A 111 9.57 -19.98 3.79
C GLU A 111 9.39 -19.37 2.40
N TYR A 112 9.46 -18.06 2.33
CA TYR A 112 9.50 -17.27 1.09
C TYR A 112 10.15 -15.92 1.38
N GLY A 113 10.69 -15.28 0.35
CA GLY A 113 11.37 -14.01 0.58
C GLY A 113 11.89 -13.35 -0.68
N GLU A 114 12.49 -12.19 -0.49
CA GLU A 114 13.05 -11.34 -1.53
C GLU A 114 14.29 -10.61 -1.01
N LEU A 115 15.29 -10.46 -1.88
CA LEU A 115 16.37 -9.50 -1.71
C LEU A 115 16.28 -8.48 -2.83
N GLY A 116 15.90 -7.25 -2.47
CA GLY A 116 15.76 -6.13 -3.40
C GLY A 116 16.91 -5.15 -3.27
N LEU A 117 17.42 -4.69 -4.41
CA LEU A 117 18.45 -3.65 -4.50
C LEU A 117 17.91 -2.47 -5.31
N THR A 118 18.28 -1.25 -4.90
CA THR A 118 17.88 -0.01 -5.54
C THR A 118 19.08 0.93 -5.63
N ALA A 119 19.55 1.20 -6.82
CA ALA A 119 20.49 2.30 -7.06
C ALA A 119 19.75 3.64 -6.95
N LYS A 120 20.41 4.64 -6.37
CA LYS A 120 19.84 5.99 -6.28
C LYS A 120 20.86 7.07 -6.67
N VAL A 121 20.37 8.06 -7.39
CA VAL A 121 21.15 9.22 -7.83
C VAL A 121 20.40 10.47 -7.44
N ARG A 122 21.08 11.39 -6.76
CA ARG A 122 20.54 12.68 -6.35
C ARG A 122 21.26 13.81 -7.06
N ALA A 123 20.52 14.74 -7.63
CA ALA A 123 20.99 16.03 -8.10
C ALA A 123 20.09 17.12 -7.51
N SER A 124 20.67 18.08 -6.80
CA SER A 124 19.91 19.09 -6.05
C SER A 124 18.86 18.43 -5.12
N LYS A 125 17.58 18.75 -5.26
CA LYS A 125 16.45 18.17 -4.51
C LYS A 125 15.71 17.08 -5.29
N SER A 126 16.28 16.58 -6.37
CA SER A 126 15.70 15.52 -7.20
C SER A 126 16.46 14.21 -7.01
N THR A 127 15.74 13.10 -6.84
CA THR A 127 16.31 11.77 -6.65
C THR A 127 15.70 10.79 -7.64
N LEU A 128 16.53 10.12 -8.41
CA LEU A 128 16.17 8.98 -9.26
C LEU A 128 16.51 7.69 -8.51
N LYS A 129 15.56 6.76 -8.43
CA LYS A 129 15.73 5.40 -7.90
C LYS A 129 15.50 4.38 -9.00
N LEU A 130 16.37 3.38 -9.11
CA LEU A 130 16.31 2.31 -10.10
C LEU A 130 16.51 0.95 -9.40
N GLY A 131 15.58 0.04 -9.53
CA GLY A 131 15.65 -1.30 -8.92
C GLY A 131 14.35 -1.72 -8.26
N THR A 132 14.42 -2.23 -7.01
CA THR A 132 13.27 -2.64 -6.22
C THR A 132 12.65 -1.43 -5.51
N LEU A 133 11.38 -1.16 -5.79
CA LEU A 133 10.64 0.02 -5.34
C LEU A 133 9.41 -0.37 -4.54
N LEU A 134 9.01 0.51 -3.61
CA LEU A 134 7.73 0.49 -2.91
C LEU A 134 7.01 1.83 -3.20
N PRO A 135 6.38 1.97 -4.38
CA PRO A 135 5.76 3.23 -4.76
C PRO A 135 4.61 3.60 -3.82
N LYS A 136 4.45 4.91 -3.58
CA LYS A 136 3.38 5.49 -2.75
C LYS A 136 2.65 6.59 -3.51
N VAL A 137 2.40 6.36 -4.78
CA VAL A 137 1.67 7.29 -5.66
C VAL A 137 0.21 6.87 -5.75
N PRO A 138 -0.76 7.78 -5.81
CA PRO A 138 -2.18 7.42 -5.82
C PRO A 138 -2.61 6.39 -6.85
N THR A 139 -1.95 6.34 -8.01
CA THR A 139 -2.23 5.35 -9.07
C THR A 139 -1.51 4.02 -8.90
N VAL A 140 -0.54 3.93 -7.97
CA VAL A 140 0.16 2.69 -7.60
C VAL A 140 0.67 2.75 -6.16
N LEU A 141 -0.15 2.27 -5.23
CA LEU A 141 0.19 2.19 -3.80
C LEU A 141 0.61 0.76 -3.48
N ALA A 142 1.91 0.55 -3.25
CA ALA A 142 2.41 -0.76 -2.83
C ALA A 142 1.75 -1.20 -1.51
N ASN A 143 1.16 -2.39 -1.51
CA ASN A 143 0.43 -2.93 -0.37
C ASN A 143 1.37 -3.50 0.70
N ASP A 144 1.15 -3.16 1.97
CA ASP A 144 1.86 -3.70 3.15
C ASP A 144 0.87 -4.19 4.23
N SER A 145 -0.22 -4.83 3.81
CA SER A 145 -1.31 -5.26 4.72
C SER A 145 -1.19 -6.71 5.21
N ARG A 146 -0.07 -7.39 4.92
CA ARG A 146 0.21 -8.79 5.32
C ARG A 146 1.60 -8.90 5.97
N LEU A 147 2.21 -10.09 5.89
CA LEU A 147 3.50 -10.40 6.50
C LEU A 147 4.63 -9.58 5.88
N LEU A 148 4.72 -9.60 4.56
CA LEU A 148 5.70 -8.85 3.77
C LEU A 148 4.99 -7.83 2.87
N PRO A 149 5.65 -6.72 2.49
CA PRO A 149 5.10 -5.76 1.54
C PRO A 149 5.17 -6.30 0.10
N GLN A 150 4.28 -5.79 -0.75
CA GLN A 150 4.41 -5.89 -2.20
C GLN A 150 5.54 -4.97 -2.68
N THR A 151 6.35 -5.42 -3.63
CA THR A 151 7.45 -4.65 -4.22
C THR A 151 7.34 -4.62 -5.74
N PHE A 152 8.03 -3.68 -6.36
CA PHE A 152 8.03 -3.49 -7.81
C PHE A 152 9.46 -3.32 -8.33
N LYS A 153 9.71 -3.78 -9.56
CA LYS A 153 10.91 -3.42 -10.32
C LYS A 153 10.61 -2.23 -11.23
N GLY A 154 11.56 -1.29 -11.28
CA GLY A 154 11.40 -0.14 -12.17
C GLY A 154 12.30 1.03 -11.82
N GLY A 155 11.87 2.20 -12.26
CA GLY A 155 12.51 3.47 -11.97
C GLY A 155 11.50 4.52 -11.51
N GLN A 156 11.87 5.33 -10.52
CA GLN A 156 11.09 6.45 -10.01
C GLN A 156 11.98 7.67 -9.80
N LEU A 157 11.57 8.79 -10.36
CA LEU A 157 12.10 10.12 -10.08
C LEU A 157 11.17 10.80 -9.07
N THR A 158 11.74 11.33 -8.00
CA THR A 158 11.06 12.24 -7.06
C THR A 158 11.78 13.57 -7.06
N SER A 159 11.07 14.67 -7.27
CA SER A 159 11.63 16.03 -7.28
C SER A 159 10.91 16.94 -6.29
N LEU A 160 11.71 17.70 -5.51
CA LEU A 160 11.29 18.68 -4.52
C LEU A 160 11.90 20.07 -4.82
N GLU A 161 12.22 20.35 -6.11
CA GLU A 161 12.90 21.60 -6.52
C GLU A 161 12.08 22.84 -6.26
N ILE A 162 10.75 22.74 -6.37
CA ILE A 162 9.81 23.83 -6.15
C ILE A 162 9.22 23.67 -4.74
N GLU A 163 9.29 24.73 -3.94
CA GLU A 163 8.72 24.74 -2.59
C GLU A 163 7.22 24.45 -2.60
N GLY A 164 6.78 23.54 -1.72
CA GLY A 164 5.42 23.08 -1.65
C GLY A 164 5.02 22.06 -2.71
N LEU A 165 5.80 21.86 -3.80
CA LEU A 165 5.52 20.90 -4.86
C LEU A 165 6.36 19.63 -4.71
N THR A 166 5.70 18.48 -4.68
CA THR A 166 6.32 17.18 -4.88
C THR A 166 5.91 16.64 -6.24
N VAL A 167 6.90 16.26 -7.05
CA VAL A 167 6.70 15.60 -8.34
C VAL A 167 7.26 14.20 -8.26
N ASP A 168 6.45 13.20 -8.59
CA ASP A 168 6.86 11.81 -8.79
C ASP A 168 6.56 11.40 -10.22
N ALA A 169 7.49 10.71 -10.87
CA ALA A 169 7.26 10.09 -12.18
C ALA A 169 8.11 8.84 -12.34
N GLY A 170 7.61 7.87 -13.08
CA GLY A 170 8.37 6.63 -13.23
C GLY A 170 7.70 5.59 -14.10
N ARG A 171 8.40 4.47 -14.22
CA ARG A 171 7.95 3.25 -14.89
C ARG A 171 8.24 2.04 -14.04
N LEU A 172 7.26 1.16 -13.91
CA LEU A 172 7.39 -0.16 -13.30
C LEU A 172 7.25 -1.23 -14.39
N SER A 173 8.03 -2.29 -14.27
CA SER A 173 8.05 -3.38 -15.24
C SER A 173 7.54 -4.70 -14.67
N GLN A 174 7.69 -4.93 -13.38
CA GLN A 174 7.29 -6.17 -12.72
C GLN A 174 6.83 -5.90 -11.29
N VAL A 175 6.06 -6.81 -10.75
CA VAL A 175 5.60 -6.82 -9.36
C VAL A 175 6.03 -8.12 -8.67
N ASN A 176 6.46 -8.05 -7.41
CA ASN A 176 6.51 -9.19 -6.51
C ASN A 176 5.37 -9.04 -5.50
N GLN A 177 4.43 -10.00 -5.51
CA GLN A 177 3.28 -9.97 -4.61
C GLN A 177 3.72 -10.23 -3.17
N ARG A 178 2.95 -9.73 -2.22
CA ARG A 178 3.24 -9.82 -0.77
C ARG A 178 3.36 -11.25 -0.21
N ASP A 179 2.94 -12.26 -0.95
CA ASP A 179 3.00 -13.70 -0.66
C ASP A 179 3.76 -14.48 -1.75
N SER A 180 4.75 -13.84 -2.38
CA SER A 180 5.56 -14.43 -3.45
C SER A 180 7.06 -14.20 -3.20
N SER A 181 7.92 -15.01 -3.86
CA SER A 181 9.35 -14.76 -4.00
C SER A 181 9.72 -14.40 -5.42
N ASP A 182 8.75 -14.43 -6.33
CA ASP A 182 8.99 -14.31 -7.76
C ASP A 182 8.40 -13.00 -8.27
N TYR A 183 9.13 -12.34 -9.15
CA TYR A 183 8.61 -11.22 -9.92
C TYR A 183 7.76 -11.75 -11.08
N GLU A 184 6.65 -11.08 -11.31
CA GLU A 184 5.69 -11.37 -12.39
C GLU A 184 5.25 -10.07 -13.05
N ASP A 185 4.63 -10.18 -14.22
CA ASP A 185 4.02 -9.03 -14.88
C ASP A 185 2.78 -8.55 -14.11
N MET A 186 2.39 -7.29 -14.31
CA MET A 186 1.34 -6.65 -13.53
C MET A 186 -0.03 -6.93 -14.17
N GLY A 187 -0.96 -7.46 -13.38
CA GLY A 187 -2.36 -7.63 -13.78
C GLY A 187 -3.27 -6.53 -13.22
N ILE A 188 -4.53 -6.56 -13.62
CA ILE A 188 -5.59 -5.71 -13.07
C ILE A 188 -6.37 -6.45 -11.99
N THR A 189 -6.79 -5.74 -10.94
CA THR A 189 -7.65 -6.30 -9.89
C THR A 189 -9.02 -6.68 -10.44
N ARG A 190 -9.44 -7.92 -10.16
CA ARG A 190 -10.72 -8.52 -10.58
C ARG A 190 -11.65 -8.85 -9.42
N THR A 191 -11.31 -8.46 -8.19
CA THR A 191 -12.16 -8.67 -7.01
C THR A 191 -13.41 -7.79 -7.08
N GLY A 192 -14.51 -8.25 -6.48
CA GLY A 192 -15.80 -7.57 -6.55
C GLY A 192 -16.52 -7.77 -7.89
N ALA A 193 -17.63 -7.07 -8.08
CA ALA A 193 -18.44 -7.10 -9.29
C ALA A 193 -18.09 -5.93 -10.23
N LYS A 194 -16.84 -5.89 -10.70
CA LYS A 194 -16.35 -4.74 -11.48
C LYS A 194 -16.79 -4.73 -12.95
N GLY A 195 -17.25 -5.86 -13.50
CA GLY A 195 -17.61 -5.94 -14.93
C GLY A 195 -16.42 -5.74 -15.88
N ILE A 196 -15.18 -5.81 -15.37
CA ILE A 196 -13.97 -5.62 -16.18
C ILE A 196 -13.63 -6.92 -16.90
N THR A 197 -13.45 -6.81 -18.21
CA THR A 197 -12.94 -7.88 -19.08
C THR A 197 -11.63 -7.44 -19.71
N THR A 198 -10.74 -8.40 -19.99
CA THR A 198 -9.43 -8.12 -20.56
C THR A 198 -9.09 -9.14 -21.63
N ARG A 199 -8.41 -8.72 -22.69
CA ARG A 199 -7.88 -9.59 -23.75
C ARG A 199 -6.54 -10.22 -23.33
N GLN A 200 -5.81 -9.57 -22.45
CA GLN A 200 -4.53 -10.03 -21.91
C GLN A 200 -4.69 -10.38 -20.43
N VAL A 201 -3.74 -11.11 -19.87
CA VAL A 201 -3.72 -11.50 -18.46
C VAL A 201 -2.93 -10.48 -17.64
N ASP A 202 -1.82 -9.96 -18.17
CA ASP A 202 -0.82 -9.12 -17.50
C ASP A 202 -0.13 -8.16 -18.47
N SER A 203 0.66 -7.25 -17.93
CA SER A 203 1.44 -6.22 -18.61
C SER A 203 2.79 -6.03 -17.91
N ASP A 204 3.85 -5.87 -18.70
CA ASP A 204 5.21 -5.57 -18.23
C ASP A 204 5.50 -4.07 -18.11
N ARG A 205 4.46 -3.22 -18.21
CA ARG A 205 4.64 -1.78 -18.22
C ARG A 205 3.52 -1.02 -17.52
N LEU A 206 3.91 -0.28 -16.47
CA LEU A 206 3.09 0.75 -15.84
C LEU A 206 3.86 2.07 -15.82
N ASP A 207 3.36 3.08 -16.50
CA ASP A 207 3.86 4.44 -16.43
C ASP A 207 3.04 5.26 -15.43
N PHE A 208 3.69 6.10 -14.63
CA PHE A 208 3.00 6.97 -13.68
C PHE A 208 3.64 8.35 -13.56
N ALA A 209 2.82 9.34 -13.23
CA ALA A 209 3.24 10.67 -12.83
C ALA A 209 2.29 11.21 -11.74
N SER A 210 2.83 11.97 -10.79
CA SER A 210 2.04 12.57 -9.72
C SER A 210 2.60 13.94 -9.35
N LEU A 211 1.70 14.88 -9.11
CA LEU A 211 1.97 16.23 -8.65
C LEU A 211 1.19 16.45 -7.36
N ASN A 212 1.86 16.77 -6.26
CA ASN A 212 1.21 17.14 -5.01
C ASN A 212 1.69 18.53 -4.59
N TYR A 213 0.77 19.46 -4.44
CA TYR A 213 1.07 20.85 -4.07
C TYR A 213 0.44 21.26 -2.75
N LYS A 214 1.26 21.72 -1.81
CA LYS A 214 0.84 22.30 -0.54
C LYS A 214 0.68 23.82 -0.71
N TRP A 215 -0.55 24.29 -0.85
CA TRP A 215 -0.88 25.70 -0.96
C TRP A 215 -0.65 26.45 0.35
N THR A 216 -1.00 25.78 1.45
CA THR A 216 -0.83 26.27 2.82
C THR A 216 -0.52 25.09 3.74
N SER A 217 -0.30 25.34 5.04
CA SER A 217 -0.19 24.27 6.03
C SER A 217 -1.44 23.36 6.10
N ASN A 218 -2.59 23.89 5.66
CA ASN A 218 -3.90 23.25 5.82
C ASN A 218 -4.54 22.80 4.51
N LEU A 219 -4.05 23.25 3.35
CA LEU A 219 -4.61 22.92 2.03
C LEU A 219 -3.56 22.30 1.13
N ALA A 220 -3.85 21.11 0.62
CA ALA A 220 -3.08 20.44 -0.40
C ALA A 220 -3.98 19.88 -1.50
N THR A 221 -3.48 19.92 -2.73
CA THR A 221 -4.13 19.28 -3.90
C THR A 221 -3.15 18.38 -4.61
N GLY A 222 -3.66 17.34 -5.25
CA GLY A 222 -2.87 16.41 -6.04
C GLY A 222 -3.53 16.10 -7.38
N TYR A 223 -2.67 15.81 -8.35
CA TYR A 223 -3.03 15.21 -9.63
C TYR A 223 -2.10 14.02 -9.88
N SER A 224 -2.67 12.88 -10.28
CA SER A 224 -1.89 11.71 -10.63
C SER A 224 -2.40 11.08 -11.91
N TYR A 225 -1.47 10.61 -12.71
CA TYR A 225 -1.69 9.83 -13.92
C TYR A 225 -1.06 8.46 -13.76
N GLY A 226 -1.76 7.41 -14.17
CA GLY A 226 -1.27 6.04 -14.25
C GLY A 226 -1.72 5.40 -15.56
N HIS A 227 -0.82 4.66 -16.21
CA HIS A 227 -1.09 3.94 -17.44
C HIS A 227 -0.54 2.52 -17.37
N LEU A 228 -1.42 1.55 -17.18
CA LEU A 228 -1.10 0.14 -17.29
C LEU A 228 -1.32 -0.28 -18.75
N ASP A 229 -0.21 -0.50 -19.45
CA ASP A 229 -0.18 -0.75 -20.90
C ASP A 229 -1.14 -1.88 -21.30
N ASN A 230 -1.94 -1.66 -22.34
CA ASN A 230 -3.00 -2.55 -22.82
C ASN A 230 -4.18 -2.78 -21.86
N PHE A 231 -4.24 -2.11 -20.70
CA PHE A 231 -5.36 -2.26 -19.77
C PHE A 231 -6.13 -0.95 -19.59
N TYR A 232 -5.50 0.08 -19.03
CA TYR A 232 -6.19 1.34 -18.77
C TYR A 232 -5.25 2.52 -18.61
N SER A 233 -5.79 3.70 -18.91
CA SER A 233 -5.25 4.99 -18.47
C SER A 233 -6.14 5.56 -17.36
N GLN A 234 -5.54 6.14 -16.32
CA GLN A 234 -6.23 6.68 -15.17
C GLN A 234 -5.73 8.08 -14.81
N HIS A 235 -6.66 9.02 -14.64
CA HIS A 235 -6.43 10.36 -14.13
C HIS A 235 -7.10 10.48 -12.77
N LEU A 236 -6.36 10.97 -11.78
CA LEU A 236 -6.84 11.11 -10.42
C LEU A 236 -6.55 12.52 -9.91
N VAL A 237 -7.55 13.15 -9.29
CA VAL A 237 -7.43 14.46 -8.62
C VAL A 237 -7.85 14.29 -7.18
N ASN A 238 -7.12 14.91 -6.26
CA ASN A 238 -7.50 14.94 -4.85
C ASN A 238 -7.28 16.29 -4.21
N LEU A 239 -8.07 16.56 -3.16
CA LEU A 239 -7.95 17.73 -2.30
C LEU A 239 -8.02 17.28 -0.85
N THR A 240 -7.08 17.75 -0.04
CA THR A 240 -7.13 17.62 1.42
C THR A 240 -7.14 19.01 2.05
N TYR A 241 -8.14 19.27 2.90
CA TYR A 241 -8.25 20.51 3.65
C TYR A 241 -8.47 20.24 5.13
N LEU A 242 -7.67 20.88 5.98
CA LEU A 242 -7.83 20.85 7.43
C LEU A 242 -8.33 22.19 7.89
N LEU A 243 -9.60 22.28 8.30
CA LEU A 243 -10.20 23.46 8.89
C LEU A 243 -10.01 23.43 10.41
N PRO A 244 -9.17 24.29 11.01
CA PRO A 244 -9.16 24.48 12.45
C PRO A 244 -10.48 25.13 12.87
N VAL A 245 -11.19 24.52 13.83
CA VAL A 245 -12.48 25.03 14.34
C VAL A 245 -12.25 25.84 15.62
N THR A 246 -11.62 25.18 16.62
CA THR A 246 -11.14 25.80 17.85
C THR A 246 -9.90 25.07 18.35
N THR A 247 -9.31 25.48 19.48
CA THR A 247 -8.19 24.77 20.10
C THR A 247 -8.58 23.31 20.37
N GLY A 248 -7.82 22.37 19.80
CA GLY A 248 -8.07 20.93 19.94
C GLY A 248 -9.21 20.38 19.06
N GLN A 249 -9.79 21.20 18.18
CA GLN A 249 -10.84 20.77 17.25
C GLN A 249 -10.51 21.13 15.81
N SER A 250 -10.75 20.20 14.90
CA SER A 250 -10.57 20.43 13.47
C SER A 250 -11.50 19.56 12.64
N LEU A 251 -11.83 20.04 11.44
CA LEU A 251 -12.53 19.27 10.41
C LEU A 251 -11.57 19.01 9.26
N LYS A 252 -11.23 17.76 9.02
CA LYS A 252 -10.48 17.34 7.83
C LYS A 252 -11.47 16.93 6.73
N THR A 253 -11.25 17.46 5.54
CA THR A 253 -11.96 17.13 4.31
C THR A 253 -10.98 16.45 3.35
N ASP A 254 -11.31 15.28 2.81
CA ASP A 254 -10.56 14.54 1.79
C ASP A 254 -11.53 14.26 0.63
N LEU A 255 -11.27 14.89 -0.52
CA LEU A 255 -12.05 14.72 -1.74
C LEU A 255 -11.18 14.03 -2.80
N ARG A 256 -11.75 13.06 -3.51
CA ARG A 256 -11.09 12.30 -4.55
C ARG A 256 -11.98 12.14 -5.77
N PHE A 257 -11.39 12.26 -6.94
CA PHE A 257 -12.03 11.95 -8.21
C PHE A 257 -11.04 11.20 -9.08
N ALA A 258 -11.49 10.14 -9.72
CA ALA A 258 -10.71 9.42 -10.71
C ALA A 258 -11.54 9.13 -11.96
N ARG A 259 -10.91 9.27 -13.12
CA ARG A 259 -11.42 8.81 -14.43
C ARG A 259 -10.48 7.74 -14.97
N SER A 260 -11.02 6.56 -15.26
CA SER A 260 -10.30 5.47 -15.90
C SER A 260 -10.93 5.14 -17.24
N THR A 261 -10.10 4.97 -18.26
CA THR A 261 -10.50 4.60 -19.63
C THR A 261 -9.68 3.41 -20.09
N ASP A 262 -10.24 2.59 -20.97
CA ASP A 262 -9.51 1.48 -21.55
C ASP A 262 -8.32 1.94 -22.41
N ASP A 263 -7.36 1.04 -22.60
CA ASP A 263 -6.17 1.22 -23.47
C ASP A 263 -6.15 0.13 -24.58
N GLY A 264 -7.31 -0.25 -25.08
CA GLY A 264 -7.50 -1.17 -26.20
C GLY A 264 -7.49 -2.66 -25.85
N GLY A 265 -6.97 -3.06 -24.70
CA GLY A 265 -6.93 -4.47 -24.25
C GLY A 265 -7.96 -4.83 -23.18
N SER A 266 -8.77 -3.87 -22.74
CA SER A 266 -9.82 -4.06 -21.74
C SER A 266 -11.14 -3.40 -22.17
N ASN A 267 -12.10 -3.33 -21.27
CA ASN A 267 -13.32 -2.52 -21.40
C ASN A 267 -13.43 -1.49 -20.27
N VAL A 268 -12.32 -1.08 -19.67
CA VAL A 268 -12.35 -0.15 -18.52
C VAL A 268 -12.97 1.18 -18.92
N ASP A 269 -14.04 1.53 -18.25
CA ASP A 269 -14.71 2.85 -18.34
C ASP A 269 -15.34 3.13 -16.98
N ASN A 270 -14.71 4.00 -16.18
CA ASN A 270 -15.16 4.28 -14.82
C ASN A 270 -14.86 5.72 -14.41
N ASN A 271 -15.82 6.32 -13.71
CA ASN A 271 -15.60 7.49 -12.86
C ASN A 271 -15.79 7.06 -11.40
N ALA A 272 -14.83 7.39 -10.54
CA ALA A 272 -14.91 7.20 -9.11
C ALA A 272 -14.90 8.56 -8.41
N ILE A 273 -15.86 8.81 -7.54
CA ILE A 273 -15.88 9.97 -6.66
C ILE A 273 -15.80 9.52 -5.21
N GLY A 274 -15.11 10.26 -4.38
CA GLY A 274 -15.00 9.97 -2.96
C GLY A 274 -14.91 11.25 -2.14
N ALA A 275 -15.57 11.26 -0.98
CA ALA A 275 -15.48 12.33 0.01
C ALA A 275 -15.42 11.72 1.41
N MET A 276 -14.48 12.18 2.25
CA MET A 276 -14.37 11.82 3.66
C MET A 276 -14.25 13.09 4.49
N PHE A 277 -15.14 13.23 5.45
CA PHE A 277 -15.11 14.31 6.43
C PHE A 277 -14.79 13.71 7.79
N THR A 278 -13.75 14.21 8.46
CA THR A 278 -13.34 13.72 9.78
C THR A 278 -13.27 14.90 10.76
N TYR A 279 -14.13 14.87 11.76
CA TYR A 279 -14.12 15.84 12.85
C TYR A 279 -13.30 15.32 14.02
N ASN A 280 -12.25 16.06 14.39
CA ASN A 280 -11.37 15.74 15.49
C ASN A 280 -11.73 16.59 16.71
N LEU A 281 -11.86 15.97 17.87
CA LEU A 281 -12.18 16.60 19.16
C LEU A 281 -11.37 15.91 20.27
N GLY A 282 -10.29 16.54 20.73
CA GLY A 282 -9.41 15.92 21.72
C GLY A 282 -8.86 14.57 21.24
N GLY A 283 -9.15 13.50 21.98
CA GLY A 283 -8.77 12.14 21.60
C GLY A 283 -9.68 11.46 20.58
N HIS A 284 -10.82 12.06 20.23
CA HIS A 284 -11.84 11.50 19.34
C HIS A 284 -11.67 11.95 17.90
N ALA A 285 -11.96 11.06 16.94
CA ALA A 285 -12.16 11.43 15.54
C ALA A 285 -13.42 10.72 15.01
N LEU A 286 -14.34 11.51 14.45
CA LEU A 286 -15.61 11.07 13.89
C LEU A 286 -15.59 11.28 12.38
N GLY A 287 -15.71 10.22 11.60
CA GLY A 287 -15.65 10.24 10.15
C GLY A 287 -16.95 9.87 9.48
N LEU A 288 -17.30 10.59 8.41
CA LEU A 288 -18.37 10.25 7.48
C LEU A 288 -17.80 10.24 6.07
N GLY A 289 -17.98 9.14 5.35
CA GLY A 289 -17.48 8.94 3.99
C GLY A 289 -18.59 8.60 3.00
N TYR A 290 -18.39 9.03 1.77
CA TYR A 290 -19.19 8.62 0.61
C TYR A 290 -18.25 8.27 -0.55
N GLN A 291 -18.56 7.21 -1.28
CA GLN A 291 -17.90 6.82 -2.51
C GLN A 291 -18.92 6.34 -3.53
N GLY A 292 -18.75 6.73 -4.78
CA GLY A 292 -19.64 6.32 -5.86
C GLY A 292 -18.86 5.99 -7.13
N MET A 293 -19.27 4.91 -7.77
CA MET A 293 -18.78 4.46 -9.09
C MET A 293 -19.84 4.75 -10.15
N SER A 294 -19.40 5.07 -11.35
CA SER A 294 -20.26 5.22 -12.53
C SER A 294 -19.47 4.93 -13.81
N GLY A 295 -20.16 4.48 -14.86
CA GLY A 295 -19.57 4.06 -16.12
C GLY A 295 -19.84 2.58 -16.42
N ASP A 296 -19.17 2.03 -17.43
CA ASP A 296 -19.42 0.67 -17.87
C ASP A 296 -18.75 -0.38 -16.98
N THR A 297 -17.81 0.04 -16.10
CA THR A 297 -17.10 -0.86 -15.18
C THR A 297 -16.97 -0.27 -13.77
N GLY A 298 -16.54 -1.09 -12.80
CA GLY A 298 -16.02 -0.65 -11.53
C GLY A 298 -14.59 -0.09 -11.65
N TYR A 299 -14.04 0.34 -10.53
CA TYR A 299 -12.72 0.98 -10.46
C TYR A 299 -11.58 0.00 -10.77
N ALA A 300 -10.71 0.40 -11.69
CA ALA A 300 -9.53 -0.36 -12.10
C ALA A 300 -8.29 0.07 -11.32
N TYR A 301 -7.48 -0.90 -10.88
CA TYR A 301 -6.15 -0.68 -10.30
C TYR A 301 -5.29 -1.94 -10.42
N VAL A 302 -3.97 -1.79 -10.26
CA VAL A 302 -3.02 -2.91 -10.36
C VAL A 302 -3.31 -3.96 -9.29
N ASN A 303 -3.30 -5.22 -9.67
CA ASN A 303 -3.58 -6.33 -8.76
C ASN A 303 -2.62 -6.34 -7.56
N GLY A 304 -3.18 -6.52 -6.38
CA GLY A 304 -2.44 -6.56 -5.12
C GLY A 304 -2.10 -5.20 -4.52
N THR A 305 -2.21 -4.07 -5.26
CA THR A 305 -1.98 -2.73 -4.70
C THR A 305 -3.17 -2.26 -3.85
N ASP A 306 -2.96 -1.21 -3.06
CA ASP A 306 -4.04 -0.51 -2.39
C ASP A 306 -4.69 0.49 -3.36
N ALA A 307 -6.02 0.48 -3.46
CA ALA A 307 -6.74 1.48 -4.23
C ALA A 307 -6.79 2.81 -3.48
N PHE A 308 -6.51 3.92 -4.17
CA PHE A 308 -6.62 5.26 -3.59
C PHE A 308 -8.08 5.73 -3.54
N LEU A 309 -8.90 5.01 -2.79
CA LEU A 309 -10.33 5.25 -2.59
C LEU A 309 -10.63 5.52 -1.11
N VAL A 310 -11.68 6.28 -0.81
CA VAL A 310 -12.03 6.62 0.59
C VAL A 310 -12.62 5.43 1.34
N ASN A 311 -13.28 4.50 0.62
CA ASN A 311 -13.89 3.29 1.15
C ASN A 311 -13.09 2.02 0.84
N PHE A 312 -11.80 2.15 0.50
CA PHE A 312 -10.88 1.02 0.50
C PHE A 312 -10.52 0.66 1.94
N VAL A 313 -10.93 -0.53 2.40
CA VAL A 313 -10.93 -0.89 3.82
C VAL A 313 -10.18 -2.19 4.10
N GLN A 314 -10.52 -2.95 5.15
CA GLN A 314 -9.72 -4.14 5.48
C GLN A 314 -9.88 -5.26 4.46
N ILE A 315 -11.09 -5.46 3.94
CA ILE A 315 -11.45 -6.52 3.00
C ILE A 315 -11.96 -5.92 1.69
N GLY A 316 -13.01 -5.10 1.75
CA GLY A 316 -13.69 -4.52 0.60
C GLY A 316 -13.00 -3.28 0.05
N ASP A 317 -13.22 -3.01 -1.23
CA ASP A 317 -12.83 -1.77 -1.89
C ASP A 317 -14.05 -0.90 -2.25
N PHE A 318 -15.26 -1.47 -2.13
CA PHE A 318 -16.53 -0.81 -2.45
C PHE A 318 -16.49 -0.12 -3.81
N ALA A 319 -15.92 -0.82 -4.79
CA ALA A 319 -15.54 -0.28 -6.08
C ALA A 319 -16.10 -1.11 -7.25
N SER A 320 -17.19 -1.81 -7.02
CA SER A 320 -17.94 -2.56 -8.04
C SER A 320 -18.64 -1.61 -9.01
N LYS A 321 -19.11 -2.13 -10.14
CA LYS A 321 -19.82 -1.34 -11.15
C LYS A 321 -21.07 -0.69 -10.56
N ASP A 322 -21.23 0.63 -10.76
CA ASP A 322 -22.34 1.50 -10.32
C ASP A 322 -22.55 1.57 -8.79
N GLU A 323 -21.63 1.00 -8.01
CA GLU A 323 -21.74 0.96 -6.57
C GLU A 323 -21.71 2.34 -5.93
N LYS A 324 -22.60 2.53 -4.94
CA LYS A 324 -22.66 3.70 -4.04
C LYS A 324 -22.47 3.22 -2.62
N SER A 325 -21.48 3.76 -1.93
CA SER A 325 -21.15 3.31 -0.58
C SER A 325 -20.98 4.46 0.40
N TRP A 326 -21.37 4.20 1.66
CA TRP A 326 -21.26 5.11 2.77
C TRP A 326 -20.41 4.51 3.87
N GLN A 327 -19.69 5.35 4.59
CA GLN A 327 -18.88 4.96 5.74
C GLN A 327 -19.18 5.86 6.92
N ALA A 328 -19.37 5.23 8.10
CA ALA A 328 -19.28 5.90 9.40
C ALA A 328 -18.06 5.33 10.14
N ARG A 329 -17.21 6.20 10.68
CA ARG A 329 -15.97 5.84 11.35
C ARG A 329 -15.81 6.58 12.68
N TYR A 330 -15.27 5.87 13.68
CA TYR A 330 -14.87 6.42 14.95
C TYR A 330 -13.48 5.93 15.32
N ASP A 331 -12.62 6.86 15.70
CA ASP A 331 -11.29 6.57 16.25
C ASP A 331 -11.17 7.22 17.62
N TYR A 332 -10.43 6.57 18.53
CA TYR A 332 -10.08 7.11 19.83
C TYR A 332 -8.62 6.88 20.19
N ASN A 333 -7.93 7.96 20.58
CA ASN A 333 -6.57 7.92 21.09
C ASN A 333 -6.61 8.08 22.62
N PHE A 334 -6.32 7.01 23.33
CA PHE A 334 -6.39 6.92 24.78
C PHE A 334 -5.30 7.76 25.51
N ALA A 335 -4.34 8.33 24.78
CA ALA A 335 -3.41 9.30 25.35
C ALA A 335 -4.15 10.50 25.95
N ALA A 336 -5.33 10.84 25.41
CA ALA A 336 -6.18 11.90 25.95
C ALA A 336 -6.68 11.66 27.39
N ILE A 337 -6.68 10.41 27.84
CA ILE A 337 -7.06 10.01 29.20
C ILE A 337 -5.90 9.35 29.97
N GLY A 338 -4.64 9.61 29.53
CA GLY A 338 -3.45 9.17 30.27
C GLY A 338 -2.96 7.75 29.93
N VAL A 339 -3.46 7.11 28.84
CA VAL A 339 -3.00 5.79 28.37
C VAL A 339 -2.36 5.94 26.97
N PRO A 340 -1.13 6.53 26.89
CA PRO A 340 -0.45 6.70 25.61
C PRO A 340 -0.11 5.36 24.98
N GLY A 341 -0.17 5.31 23.64
CA GLY A 341 0.11 4.10 22.86
C GLY A 341 -1.11 3.21 22.63
N LEU A 342 -2.20 3.35 23.39
CA LEU A 342 -3.45 2.63 23.14
C LEU A 342 -4.33 3.42 22.14
N THR A 343 -4.82 2.71 21.12
CA THR A 343 -5.72 3.25 20.10
C THR A 343 -6.86 2.29 19.84
N PHE A 344 -8.01 2.85 19.50
CA PHE A 344 -9.20 2.13 19.06
C PHE A 344 -9.70 2.74 17.76
N MET A 345 -10.19 1.92 16.85
CA MET A 345 -10.92 2.33 15.65
C MET A 345 -12.06 1.35 15.41
N THR A 346 -13.22 1.88 15.04
CA THR A 346 -14.28 1.09 14.44
C THR A 346 -14.89 1.85 13.28
N ARG A 347 -15.31 1.11 12.24
CA ARG A 347 -16.03 1.68 11.09
C ARG A 347 -17.06 0.70 10.57
N TYR A 348 -18.11 1.26 10.01
CA TYR A 348 -19.15 0.53 9.32
C TYR A 348 -19.33 1.14 7.93
N LEU A 349 -19.34 0.26 6.93
CA LEU A 349 -19.57 0.63 5.54
C LEU A 349 -20.76 -0.15 5.00
N THR A 350 -21.50 0.47 4.10
CA THR A 350 -22.54 -0.20 3.32
C THR A 350 -22.47 0.27 1.87
N GLY A 351 -22.57 -0.66 0.94
CA GLY A 351 -22.62 -0.44 -0.50
C GLY A 351 -23.88 -1.06 -1.11
N ASP A 352 -24.48 -0.35 -2.04
CA ASP A 352 -25.66 -0.78 -2.80
C ASP A 352 -25.53 -0.36 -4.27
N ASN A 353 -26.59 -0.61 -5.05
CA ASN A 353 -26.68 -0.27 -6.48
C ASN A 353 -25.62 -0.97 -7.34
N ILE A 354 -25.12 -2.14 -6.92
CA ILE A 354 -24.06 -2.87 -7.63
C ILE A 354 -24.68 -3.58 -8.86
N ASP A 355 -24.26 -3.19 -10.07
CA ASP A 355 -24.65 -3.86 -11.31
C ASP A 355 -23.88 -5.17 -11.48
N LEU A 356 -24.57 -6.30 -11.33
CA LEU A 356 -24.02 -7.64 -11.51
C LEU A 356 -24.09 -8.13 -12.97
N GLY A 357 -24.64 -7.32 -13.87
CA GLY A 357 -24.83 -7.64 -15.29
C GLY A 357 -25.99 -8.58 -15.58
N GLY A 358 -26.51 -8.51 -16.80
CA GLY A 358 -27.64 -9.31 -17.25
C GLY A 358 -28.93 -9.01 -16.47
N ASN A 359 -29.73 -10.05 -16.19
CA ASN A 359 -30.97 -9.94 -15.42
C ASN A 359 -30.77 -10.30 -13.92
N ARG A 360 -29.56 -10.17 -13.41
CA ARG A 360 -29.26 -10.45 -11.99
C ARG A 360 -29.83 -9.35 -11.10
N PRO A 361 -30.31 -9.67 -9.90
CA PRO A 361 -30.69 -8.63 -8.94
C PRO A 361 -29.50 -7.80 -8.54
N GLU A 362 -29.75 -6.56 -8.11
CA GLU A 362 -28.77 -5.63 -7.60
C GLU A 362 -27.97 -6.25 -6.44
N GLY A 363 -26.65 -6.13 -6.51
CA GLY A 363 -25.74 -6.54 -5.44
C GLY A 363 -25.69 -5.51 -4.32
N LYS A 364 -25.48 -6.00 -3.09
CA LYS A 364 -25.28 -5.17 -1.89
C LYS A 364 -24.20 -5.77 -1.02
N GLU A 365 -23.45 -4.94 -0.33
CA GLU A 365 -22.46 -5.38 0.63
C GLU A 365 -22.36 -4.45 1.83
N TRP A 366 -21.83 -4.97 2.93
CA TRP A 366 -21.43 -4.15 4.06
C TRP A 366 -20.22 -4.77 4.76
N GLU A 367 -19.42 -3.91 5.36
CA GLU A 367 -18.26 -4.29 6.15
C GLU A 367 -18.24 -3.52 7.47
N ARG A 368 -17.92 -4.20 8.55
CA ARG A 368 -17.61 -3.59 9.83
C ARG A 368 -16.19 -3.99 10.23
N ASP A 369 -15.35 -2.99 10.45
CA ASP A 369 -14.01 -3.18 10.97
C ASP A 369 -13.87 -2.68 12.39
N THR A 370 -13.02 -3.33 13.17
CA THR A 370 -12.60 -2.90 14.50
C THR A 370 -11.10 -3.18 14.67
N ASP A 371 -10.33 -2.15 15.02
CA ASP A 371 -8.90 -2.25 15.31
C ASP A 371 -8.65 -1.80 16.76
N ILE A 372 -7.86 -2.58 17.51
CA ILE A 372 -7.30 -2.20 18.81
C ILE A 372 -5.80 -2.34 18.70
N GLY A 373 -5.06 -1.27 18.97
CA GLY A 373 -3.60 -1.26 18.91
C GLY A 373 -3.00 -0.71 20.19
N TYR A 374 -1.89 -1.32 20.63
CA TYR A 374 -1.08 -0.80 21.73
C TYR A 374 0.40 -0.85 21.37
N VAL A 375 1.11 0.24 21.64
CA VAL A 375 2.57 0.31 21.54
C VAL A 375 3.13 0.54 22.94
N VAL A 376 4.01 -0.35 23.39
CA VAL A 376 4.66 -0.26 24.72
C VAL A 376 5.52 0.99 24.79
N GLN A 377 5.27 1.85 25.79
CA GLN A 377 5.85 3.19 25.88
C GLN A 377 7.21 3.23 26.60
N SER A 378 7.50 2.25 27.46
CA SER A 378 8.71 2.23 28.30
C SER A 378 9.12 0.81 28.69
N GLY A 379 10.29 0.67 29.34
CA GLY A 379 10.82 -0.59 29.81
C GLY A 379 11.48 -1.44 28.70
N PRO A 380 11.80 -2.71 28.99
CA PRO A 380 12.54 -3.59 28.07
C PRO A 380 11.81 -3.88 26.75
N LEU A 381 10.48 -3.78 26.76
CA LEU A 381 9.63 -4.01 25.59
C LEU A 381 9.18 -2.71 24.91
N LYS A 382 9.82 -1.57 25.18
CA LYS A 382 9.49 -0.29 24.53
C LYS A 382 9.49 -0.46 23.01
N ASN A 383 8.49 0.15 22.34
CA ASN A 383 8.23 0.09 20.90
C ASN A 383 7.73 -1.27 20.38
N VAL A 384 7.51 -2.28 21.23
CA VAL A 384 6.76 -3.46 20.82
C VAL A 384 5.31 -3.03 20.59
N GLY A 385 4.81 -3.27 19.38
CA GLY A 385 3.43 -3.04 18.99
C GLY A 385 2.62 -4.34 19.00
N VAL A 386 1.39 -4.27 19.51
CA VAL A 386 0.39 -5.34 19.41
C VAL A 386 -0.86 -4.75 18.79
N LYS A 387 -1.37 -5.38 17.73
CA LYS A 387 -2.59 -4.92 17.05
C LYS A 387 -3.52 -6.11 16.78
N TRP A 388 -4.75 -5.99 17.28
CA TRP A 388 -5.84 -6.87 16.88
C TRP A 388 -6.74 -6.14 15.91
N ARG A 389 -7.12 -6.84 14.81
CA ARG A 389 -8.02 -6.34 13.79
C ARG A 389 -9.11 -7.36 13.54
N ASN A 390 -10.34 -6.90 13.50
CA ASN A 390 -11.49 -7.72 13.14
C ASN A 390 -12.23 -7.08 11.96
N ALA A 391 -12.66 -7.89 11.01
CA ALA A 391 -13.58 -7.49 9.96
C ALA A 391 -14.75 -8.48 9.86
N THR A 392 -15.95 -7.95 9.64
CA THR A 392 -17.15 -8.73 9.31
C THR A 392 -17.69 -8.22 8.00
N VAL A 393 -17.78 -9.09 6.99
CA VAL A 393 -18.30 -8.78 5.65
C VAL A 393 -19.54 -9.61 5.36
N ARG A 394 -20.57 -8.99 4.82
CA ARG A 394 -21.76 -9.67 4.29
C ARG A 394 -22.12 -9.06 2.94
N SER A 395 -22.51 -9.91 2.01
CA SER A 395 -22.89 -9.52 0.66
C SER A 395 -24.13 -10.26 0.17
N SER A 396 -24.84 -9.66 -0.75
CA SER A 396 -26.04 -10.24 -1.35
C SER A 396 -25.83 -10.38 -2.85
N HIS A 397 -26.08 -11.57 -3.37
CA HIS A 397 -26.03 -11.94 -4.80
C HIS A 397 -24.62 -12.01 -5.41
N PHE A 398 -23.57 -11.62 -4.68
CA PHE A 398 -22.18 -11.77 -5.09
C PHE A 398 -21.27 -11.85 -3.86
N GLY A 399 -19.94 -12.07 -4.09
CA GLY A 399 -18.96 -12.07 -3.00
C GLY A 399 -19.11 -13.22 -2.00
N SER A 400 -18.53 -13.08 -0.83
CA SER A 400 -18.54 -14.06 0.24
C SER A 400 -18.81 -13.40 1.58
N ASP A 401 -19.72 -14.01 2.35
CA ASP A 401 -19.89 -13.67 3.77
C ASP A 401 -18.72 -14.23 4.56
N LEU A 402 -18.03 -13.38 5.33
CA LEU A 402 -16.88 -13.81 6.12
C LEU A 402 -16.70 -12.99 7.39
N ASP A 403 -16.01 -13.60 8.35
CA ASP A 403 -15.49 -12.95 9.54
C ASP A 403 -13.97 -13.16 9.58
N GLU A 404 -13.21 -12.11 9.82
CA GLU A 404 -11.75 -12.14 9.80
C GLU A 404 -11.16 -11.56 11.08
N ASN A 405 -10.14 -12.21 11.61
CA ASN A 405 -9.34 -11.74 12.73
C ASN A 405 -7.85 -11.75 12.34
N ARG A 406 -7.13 -10.71 12.72
CA ARG A 406 -5.68 -10.61 12.62
C ARG A 406 -5.10 -10.22 13.97
N LEU A 407 -4.09 -10.94 14.43
CA LEU A 407 -3.26 -10.52 15.56
C LEU A 407 -1.85 -10.29 15.05
N ILE A 408 -1.35 -9.08 15.25
CA ILE A 408 -0.06 -8.65 14.71
C ILE A 408 0.79 -8.14 15.86
N LEU A 409 1.97 -8.75 16.05
CA LEU A 409 3.01 -8.21 16.92
C LEU A 409 4.14 -7.69 16.04
N SER A 410 4.62 -6.49 16.33
CA SER A 410 5.70 -5.87 15.57
C SER A 410 6.72 -5.23 16.48
N TYR A 411 7.99 -5.30 16.07
CA TYR A 411 9.08 -4.62 16.72
C TYR A 411 10.14 -4.24 15.70
N THR A 412 10.54 -2.97 15.69
CA THR A 412 11.59 -2.49 14.79
C THR A 412 12.85 -2.18 15.58
N LEU A 413 13.91 -2.90 15.25
CA LEU A 413 15.27 -2.66 15.74
C LEU A 413 15.94 -1.65 14.80
N ALA A 414 16.36 -0.50 15.33
CA ALA A 414 17.34 0.33 14.65
C ALA A 414 18.69 -0.34 14.83
N LEU A 415 19.37 -0.68 13.74
CA LEU A 415 20.67 -1.33 13.79
C LEU A 415 21.78 -0.29 13.87
N TRP A 416 21.63 0.85 13.20
CA TRP A 416 22.42 2.10 13.32
C TRP A 416 21.70 3.28 12.67
#